data_f299fbd223377d86f464c4792e8665e7
#
_entry.id   f299fbd223377d86f464c4792e8665e7
#
_cell.length_a   1.000
_cell.length_b   1.000
_cell.length_c   1.000
_cell.angle_alpha   90.00
_cell.angle_beta   90.00
_cell.angle_gamma   90.00
#
_symmetry.space_group_name_H-M   'P 1'
#
loop_
_entity.id
_entity.type
_entity.pdbx_description
1 polymer ?
#
loop_
_entity_poly.entity_id
_entity_poly.type
_entity_poly.pdbx_seq_one_letter_code
_entity_poly.pdbx_strand_id
1 'polypeptide(L)'
;MNQEGPADLQIRLVDPADEPAVDRAHALQEAVRAFDHPETAPEGRRRFGGFLAQPPQDTQVHCYLAEIAGTAVGVLVMHLLGKENAHYTETELAVHPDHRRRGVGTALLDRLLETARDEARTEVVVLARTAVEDGPARDETGPRFLEQRGFTAALTEIDRSLRLDTVDPAAETRLWNESIGAAADYELVSWTGRTPEQYLEGLGRIDSQIFTEIPLGEVDLRPRVIDTAYVIAREDRAEAQGDTMIRTVAVHRPTGEIAANTVIYLHGDEPHARQAITIVDPAHRGHRLGLLAKLANHRQLREHRPEVTTVWTGNADTNAHMVAINDLLGFRPVDARVCYQRKLT
;
A
#
# COMPACT_ATOMS: atom_id res chain seq x y z
N MET A 1 2.40 18.38 29.19
CA MET A 1 2.04 19.76 28.84
C MET A 1 1.37 19.70 27.47
N ASN A 2 0.03 19.83 27.44
CA ASN A 2 -0.69 19.96 26.15
C ASN A 2 -0.22 21.28 25.52
N GLN A 3 0.50 21.23 24.43
CA GLN A 3 0.68 22.39 23.58
C GLN A 3 -0.63 22.55 22.80
N GLU A 4 -1.43 23.53 23.15
CA GLU A 4 -2.55 23.97 22.32
C GLU A 4 -2.00 24.30 20.93
N GLY A 5 -2.77 23.96 19.89
CA GLY A 5 -2.39 24.28 18.52
C GLY A 5 -2.29 25.81 18.31
N PRO A 6 -1.67 26.28 17.21
CA PRO A 6 -1.62 27.69 16.90
C PRO A 6 -3.02 28.32 16.89
N ALA A 7 -3.15 29.53 17.42
CA ALA A 7 -4.45 30.22 17.59
C ALA A 7 -5.24 30.39 16.26
N ASP A 8 -4.54 30.45 15.13
CA ASP A 8 -5.12 30.62 13.79
C ASP A 8 -5.21 29.31 12.98
N LEU A 9 -4.99 28.16 13.62
CA LEU A 9 -5.06 26.85 12.93
C LEU A 9 -6.51 26.49 12.65
N GLN A 10 -6.82 26.26 11.39
CA GLN A 10 -8.11 25.75 10.93
C GLN A 10 -7.91 24.34 10.36
N ILE A 11 -8.71 23.37 10.82
CA ILE A 11 -8.73 22.01 10.29
C ILE A 11 -10.10 21.76 9.68
N ARG A 12 -10.15 21.51 8.37
CA ARG A 12 -11.39 21.28 7.64
C ARG A 12 -11.35 19.97 6.88
N LEU A 13 -12.50 19.32 6.76
CA LEU A 13 -12.68 18.18 5.86
C LEU A 13 -12.60 18.69 4.41
N VAL A 14 -11.81 18.01 3.58
CA VAL A 14 -11.68 18.28 2.16
C VAL A 14 -12.84 17.61 1.43
N ASP A 15 -13.63 18.41 0.69
CA ASP A 15 -14.58 17.88 -0.28
C ASP A 15 -13.77 17.40 -1.51
N PRO A 16 -13.90 16.13 -1.95
CA PRO A 16 -13.24 15.66 -3.16
C PRO A 16 -13.58 16.46 -4.43
N ALA A 17 -14.70 17.18 -4.45
CA ALA A 17 -15.09 18.08 -5.54
C ALA A 17 -14.42 19.47 -5.46
N ASP A 18 -13.85 19.85 -4.31
CA ASP A 18 -13.05 21.09 -4.16
C ASP A 18 -11.62 20.85 -4.69
N GLU A 19 -11.46 20.86 -6.01
CA GLU A 19 -10.15 20.65 -6.67
C GLU A 19 -9.01 21.49 -6.07
N PRO A 20 -9.18 22.81 -5.78
CA PRO A 20 -8.15 23.60 -5.12
C PRO A 20 -7.76 23.08 -3.72
N ALA A 21 -8.69 22.54 -2.94
CA ALA A 21 -8.37 21.95 -1.63
C ALA A 21 -7.63 20.62 -1.78
N VAL A 22 -8.05 19.79 -2.73
CA VAL A 22 -7.37 18.52 -3.07
C VAL A 22 -5.94 18.80 -3.57
N ASP A 23 -5.75 19.86 -4.40
CA ASP A 23 -4.41 20.27 -4.86
C ASP A 23 -3.49 20.65 -3.70
N ARG A 24 -4.01 21.45 -2.74
CA ARG A 24 -3.21 21.85 -1.57
C ARG A 24 -2.88 20.66 -0.66
N ALA A 25 -3.81 19.73 -0.46
CA ALA A 25 -3.58 18.54 0.33
C ALA A 25 -2.50 17.64 -0.32
N HIS A 26 -2.62 17.39 -1.62
CA HIS A 26 -1.63 16.62 -2.39
C HIS A 26 -0.24 17.30 -2.37
N ALA A 27 -0.17 18.60 -2.67
CA ALA A 27 1.08 19.36 -2.67
C ALA A 27 1.79 19.30 -1.31
N LEU A 28 1.03 19.35 -0.20
CA LEU A 28 1.57 19.20 1.14
C LEU A 28 2.15 17.79 1.36
N GLN A 29 1.41 16.73 1.00
CA GLN A 29 1.91 15.35 1.11
C GLN A 29 3.21 15.17 0.33
N GLU A 30 3.26 15.66 -0.90
CA GLU A 30 4.46 15.57 -1.74
C GLU A 30 5.63 16.39 -1.18
N ALA A 31 5.40 17.57 -0.61
CA ALA A 31 6.43 18.34 0.06
C ALA A 31 7.01 17.59 1.27
N VAL A 32 6.15 16.96 2.07
CA VAL A 32 6.58 16.12 3.21
C VAL A 32 7.33 14.90 2.73
N ARG A 33 6.80 14.17 1.71
CA ARG A 33 7.48 13.01 1.11
C ARG A 33 8.87 13.38 0.59
N ALA A 34 8.97 14.46 -0.19
CA ALA A 34 10.24 14.91 -0.76
C ALA A 34 11.29 15.31 0.29
N PHE A 35 10.84 15.75 1.46
CA PHE A 35 11.73 16.13 2.57
C PHE A 35 12.12 14.91 3.43
N ASP A 36 11.15 14.06 3.81
CA ASP A 36 11.37 12.98 4.78
C ASP A 36 11.90 11.69 4.13
N HIS A 37 11.49 11.41 2.87
CA HIS A 37 11.84 10.16 2.16
C HIS A 37 11.91 10.40 0.63
N PRO A 38 12.88 11.21 0.19
CA PRO A 38 13.00 11.66 -1.21
C PRO A 38 13.19 10.52 -2.22
N GLU A 39 13.69 9.38 -1.78
CA GLU A 39 13.89 8.18 -2.61
C GLU A 39 12.61 7.40 -2.90
N THR A 40 11.53 7.62 -2.12
CA THR A 40 10.25 6.95 -2.41
C THR A 40 9.55 7.62 -3.60
N ALA A 41 8.82 6.80 -4.34
CA ALA A 41 8.07 7.28 -5.48
C ALA A 41 7.04 8.36 -5.08
N PRO A 42 6.92 9.47 -5.84
CA PRO A 42 5.85 10.44 -5.64
C PRO A 42 4.49 9.79 -5.93
N GLU A 43 3.45 10.31 -5.30
CA GLU A 43 2.08 9.95 -5.66
C GLU A 43 1.52 10.96 -6.65
N GLY A 44 1.01 10.47 -7.81
CA GLY A 44 0.41 11.33 -8.81
C GLY A 44 -0.86 12.03 -8.30
N ARG A 45 -1.04 13.31 -8.64
CA ARG A 45 -2.22 14.12 -8.24
C ARG A 45 -3.56 13.46 -8.62
N ARG A 46 -3.63 12.88 -9.84
CA ARG A 46 -4.83 12.19 -10.32
C ARG A 46 -5.18 11.00 -9.44
N ARG A 47 -4.18 10.22 -9.02
CA ARG A 47 -4.37 9.07 -8.15
C ARG A 47 -4.85 9.50 -6.78
N PHE A 48 -4.20 10.48 -6.15
CA PHE A 48 -4.61 11.03 -4.86
C PHE A 48 -6.06 11.53 -4.88
N GLY A 49 -6.42 12.38 -5.85
CA GLY A 49 -7.79 12.89 -5.98
C GLY A 49 -8.81 11.81 -6.32
N GLY A 50 -8.44 10.87 -7.20
CA GLY A 50 -9.28 9.72 -7.54
C GLY A 50 -9.55 8.81 -6.32
N PHE A 51 -8.55 8.63 -5.47
CA PHE A 51 -8.71 7.88 -4.22
C PHE A 51 -9.68 8.54 -3.24
N LEU A 52 -9.67 9.88 -3.13
CA LEU A 52 -10.61 10.62 -2.30
C LEU A 52 -12.03 10.57 -2.88
N ALA A 53 -12.18 10.70 -4.21
CA ALA A 53 -13.47 10.72 -4.89
C ALA A 53 -14.12 9.34 -5.03
N GLN A 54 -13.32 8.31 -5.17
CA GLN A 54 -13.74 6.92 -5.36
C GLN A 54 -12.93 5.99 -4.43
N PRO A 55 -13.23 5.98 -3.14
CA PRO A 55 -12.53 5.13 -2.18
C PRO A 55 -12.74 3.63 -2.47
N PRO A 56 -11.91 2.74 -1.89
CA PRO A 56 -12.14 1.30 -1.97
C PRO A 56 -13.54 0.91 -1.53
N GLN A 57 -14.08 -0.15 -2.12
CA GLN A 57 -15.38 -0.69 -1.70
C GLN A 57 -15.38 -0.96 -0.19
N ASP A 58 -16.46 -0.61 0.47
CA ASP A 58 -16.62 -0.73 1.93
C ASP A 58 -15.58 0.07 2.74
N THR A 59 -15.10 1.18 2.18
CA THR A 59 -14.19 2.11 2.87
C THR A 59 -14.67 3.53 2.63
N GLN A 60 -14.71 4.34 3.70
CA GLN A 60 -14.84 5.80 3.58
C GLN A 60 -13.45 6.41 3.75
N VAL A 61 -13.19 7.51 3.05
CA VAL A 61 -11.93 8.25 3.19
C VAL A 61 -12.24 9.68 3.63
N HIS A 62 -11.70 10.07 4.78
CA HIS A 62 -11.75 11.45 5.25
C HIS A 62 -10.36 12.07 5.09
N CYS A 63 -10.25 13.14 4.32
CA CYS A 63 -9.04 13.94 4.19
C CYS A 63 -9.26 15.27 4.91
N TYR A 64 -8.50 15.54 5.97
CA TYR A 64 -8.52 16.82 6.67
C TYR A 64 -7.28 17.62 6.30
N LEU A 65 -7.50 18.89 5.93
CA LEU A 65 -6.43 19.84 5.64
C LEU A 65 -6.34 20.84 6.79
N ALA A 66 -5.16 20.96 7.38
CA ALA A 66 -4.83 21.96 8.39
C ALA A 66 -4.17 23.16 7.72
N GLU A 67 -4.73 24.36 7.95
CA GLU A 67 -4.28 25.61 7.33
C GLU A 67 -4.06 26.71 8.41
N ILE A 68 -3.03 27.53 8.18
CA ILE A 68 -2.77 28.78 8.93
C ILE A 68 -2.75 29.91 7.91
N ALA A 69 -3.61 30.91 8.08
CA ALA A 69 -3.73 32.04 7.15
C ALA A 69 -3.84 31.61 5.67
N GLY A 70 -4.58 30.52 5.40
CA GLY A 70 -4.79 29.97 4.05
C GLY A 70 -3.63 29.13 3.50
N THR A 71 -2.55 28.98 4.27
CA THR A 71 -1.41 28.11 3.89
C THR A 71 -1.61 26.72 4.48
N ALA A 72 -1.51 25.68 3.65
CA ALA A 72 -1.55 24.29 4.09
C ALA A 72 -0.31 23.95 4.93
N VAL A 73 -0.51 23.49 6.16
CA VAL A 73 0.54 23.19 7.13
C VAL A 73 0.52 21.75 7.63
N GLY A 74 -0.58 21.02 7.39
CA GLY A 74 -0.72 19.62 7.75
C GLY A 74 -1.88 18.95 7.03
N VAL A 75 -1.81 17.62 6.90
CA VAL A 75 -2.85 16.79 6.30
C VAL A 75 -3.03 15.52 7.12
N LEU A 76 -4.26 15.05 7.21
CA LEU A 76 -4.67 13.83 7.85
C LEU A 76 -5.59 13.09 6.89
N VAL A 77 -5.20 11.87 6.48
CA VAL A 77 -6.02 11.00 5.65
C VAL A 77 -6.41 9.78 6.46
N MET A 78 -7.70 9.57 6.64
CA MET A 78 -8.27 8.47 7.41
C MET A 78 -8.99 7.50 6.48
N HIS A 79 -8.65 6.23 6.56
CA HIS A 79 -9.31 5.12 5.89
C HIS A 79 -10.22 4.43 6.91
N LEU A 80 -11.51 4.68 6.82
CA LEU A 80 -12.53 4.16 7.71
C LEU A 80 -13.10 2.89 7.07
N LEU A 81 -12.59 1.72 7.47
CA LEU A 81 -13.03 0.45 6.92
C LEU A 81 -14.48 0.15 7.34
N GLY A 82 -15.21 -0.55 6.48
CA GLY A 82 -16.60 -0.97 6.74
C GLY A 82 -16.73 -2.46 6.98
N LYS A 83 -17.98 -2.92 7.07
CA LYS A 83 -18.35 -4.34 7.25
C LYS A 83 -17.60 -5.01 8.41
N GLU A 84 -16.88 -6.10 8.13
CA GLU A 84 -16.16 -6.89 9.13
C GLU A 84 -15.12 -6.08 9.91
N ASN A 85 -14.60 -5.02 9.29
CA ASN A 85 -13.57 -4.14 9.84
C ASN A 85 -14.10 -2.75 10.24
N ALA A 86 -15.40 -2.61 10.50
CA ALA A 86 -16.01 -1.32 10.88
C ALA A 86 -15.51 -0.76 12.21
N HIS A 87 -14.76 -1.52 12.99
CA HIS A 87 -14.10 -1.07 14.22
C HIS A 87 -12.75 -0.40 13.99
N TYR A 88 -12.18 -0.51 12.79
CA TYR A 88 -10.78 -0.19 12.47
C TYR A 88 -10.68 1.05 11.57
N THR A 89 -9.68 1.89 11.83
CA THR A 89 -9.26 2.96 10.92
C THR A 89 -7.75 2.99 10.77
N GLU A 90 -7.26 3.11 9.53
CA GLU A 90 -5.86 3.34 9.20
C GLU A 90 -5.68 4.78 8.76
N THR A 91 -4.55 5.40 9.13
CA THR A 91 -4.39 6.83 9.01
C THR A 91 -2.98 7.23 8.63
N GLU A 92 -2.89 8.21 7.75
CA GLU A 92 -1.67 8.94 7.46
C GLU A 92 -1.80 10.37 7.99
N LEU A 93 -0.80 10.82 8.76
CA LEU A 93 -0.72 12.16 9.32
C LEU A 93 0.60 12.79 8.95
N ALA A 94 0.55 13.92 8.25
CA ALA A 94 1.75 14.64 7.83
C ALA A 94 1.68 16.12 8.24
N VAL A 95 2.83 16.67 8.67
CA VAL A 95 3.00 18.10 8.98
C VAL A 95 4.16 18.62 8.17
N HIS A 96 3.94 19.75 7.48
CA HIS A 96 4.97 20.43 6.70
C HIS A 96 6.22 20.67 7.56
N PRO A 97 7.43 20.37 7.08
CA PRO A 97 8.67 20.46 7.88
C PRO A 97 8.81 21.79 8.63
N ASP A 98 8.54 22.93 7.97
CA ASP A 98 8.67 24.27 8.55
C ASP A 98 7.61 24.59 9.62
N HIS A 99 6.58 23.77 9.73
CA HIS A 99 5.47 23.95 10.69
C HIS A 99 5.46 22.90 11.81
N ARG A 100 6.48 22.02 11.86
CA ARG A 100 6.64 21.04 12.95
C ARG A 100 6.96 21.72 14.28
N ARG A 101 6.67 20.99 15.37
CA ARG A 101 6.89 21.44 16.76
C ARG A 101 6.11 22.71 17.17
N ARG A 102 5.03 23.02 16.44
CA ARG A 102 4.15 24.16 16.69
C ARG A 102 2.71 23.72 17.04
N GLY A 103 2.48 22.48 17.48
CA GLY A 103 1.17 21.97 17.88
C GLY A 103 0.29 21.43 16.73
N VAL A 104 0.65 21.62 15.46
CA VAL A 104 -0.16 21.16 14.30
C VAL A 104 -0.42 19.66 14.34
N GLY A 105 0.62 18.83 14.56
CA GLY A 105 0.47 17.38 14.65
C GLY A 105 -0.42 16.94 15.83
N THR A 106 -0.40 17.67 16.95
CA THR A 106 -1.28 17.41 18.09
C THR A 106 -2.73 17.68 17.72
N ALA A 107 -3.01 18.84 17.10
CA ALA A 107 -4.36 19.20 16.69
C ALA A 107 -4.94 18.22 15.63
N LEU A 108 -4.12 17.74 14.69
CA LEU A 108 -4.53 16.71 13.72
C LEU A 108 -4.80 15.35 14.40
N LEU A 109 -3.99 14.97 15.39
CA LEU A 109 -4.21 13.74 16.15
C LEU A 109 -5.48 13.83 17.00
N ASP A 110 -5.75 14.99 17.60
CA ASP A 110 -6.99 15.23 18.36
C ASP A 110 -8.21 15.12 17.42
N ARG A 111 -8.14 15.69 16.21
CA ARG A 111 -9.17 15.53 15.17
C ARG A 111 -9.35 14.07 14.76
N LEU A 112 -8.26 13.31 14.56
CA LEU A 112 -8.30 11.88 14.29
C LEU A 112 -9.09 11.13 15.38
N LEU A 113 -8.72 11.35 16.64
CA LEU A 113 -9.34 10.65 17.76
C LEU A 113 -10.80 11.05 17.99
N GLU A 114 -11.17 12.31 17.73
CA GLU A 114 -12.55 12.79 17.73
C GLU A 114 -13.36 12.09 16.64
N THR A 115 -12.91 12.19 15.39
CA THR A 115 -13.57 11.54 14.25
C THR A 115 -13.70 10.01 14.44
N ALA A 116 -12.65 9.36 14.95
CA ALA A 116 -12.69 7.92 15.21
C ALA A 116 -13.78 7.55 16.23
N ARG A 117 -13.99 8.36 17.29
CA ARG A 117 -15.07 8.14 18.26
C ARG A 117 -16.44 8.39 17.65
N ASP A 118 -16.60 9.48 16.90
CA ASP A 118 -17.85 9.82 16.23
C ASP A 118 -18.29 8.73 15.24
N GLU A 119 -17.32 8.08 14.60
CA GLU A 119 -17.50 6.97 13.67
C GLU A 119 -17.48 5.58 14.36
N ALA A 120 -17.53 5.55 15.69
CA ALA A 120 -17.55 4.33 16.51
C ALA A 120 -16.36 3.37 16.21
N ARG A 121 -15.18 3.92 15.90
CA ARG A 121 -13.96 3.15 15.72
C ARG A 121 -13.33 2.86 17.07
N THR A 122 -12.96 1.63 17.31
CA THR A 122 -12.28 1.22 18.54
C THR A 122 -10.80 0.96 18.35
N GLU A 123 -10.36 0.84 17.11
CA GLU A 123 -8.96 0.65 16.76
C GLU A 123 -8.48 1.70 15.77
N VAL A 124 -7.48 2.46 16.20
CA VAL A 124 -6.87 3.53 15.39
C VAL A 124 -5.42 3.17 15.12
N VAL A 125 -5.07 3.10 13.84
CA VAL A 125 -3.70 2.90 13.37
C VAL A 125 -3.21 4.15 12.67
N VAL A 126 -1.99 4.59 13.01
CA VAL A 126 -1.27 5.66 12.32
C VAL A 126 0.01 5.08 11.76
N LEU A 127 0.23 5.31 10.46
CA LEU A 127 1.43 4.86 9.78
C LEU A 127 2.59 5.83 10.04
N ALA A 128 3.75 5.29 10.39
CA ALA A 128 4.99 6.06 10.48
C ALA A 128 6.14 5.27 9.83
N ARG A 129 7.13 5.99 9.31
CA ARG A 129 8.32 5.38 8.71
C ARG A 129 9.49 5.39 9.69
N THR A 130 10.27 4.31 9.67
CA THR A 130 11.51 4.16 10.43
C THR A 130 12.63 3.67 9.52
N ALA A 131 13.89 3.89 9.94
CA ALA A 131 15.04 3.38 9.22
C ALA A 131 15.11 1.84 9.29
N VAL A 132 15.70 1.24 8.27
CA VAL A 132 16.11 -0.17 8.25
C VAL A 132 17.64 -0.24 8.20
N GLU A 133 18.20 -1.40 8.55
CA GLU A 133 19.63 -1.67 8.38
C GLU A 133 20.04 -1.44 6.91
N ASP A 134 21.13 -0.75 6.70
CA ASP A 134 21.65 -0.35 5.38
C ASP A 134 20.71 0.55 4.54
N GLY A 135 19.61 1.02 5.11
CA GLY A 135 18.69 1.97 4.49
C GLY A 135 19.04 3.44 4.79
N PRO A 136 18.35 4.38 4.14
CA PRO A 136 18.47 5.80 4.46
C PRO A 136 18.06 6.11 5.90
N ALA A 137 18.67 7.13 6.48
CA ALA A 137 18.25 7.62 7.79
C ALA A 137 16.81 8.14 7.77
N ARG A 138 16.06 7.92 8.84
CA ARG A 138 14.69 8.42 9.02
C ARG A 138 14.59 9.25 10.30
N ASP A 139 13.73 10.26 10.27
CA ASP A 139 13.41 11.05 11.46
C ASP A 139 12.50 10.22 12.38
N GLU A 140 12.92 10.04 13.62
CA GLU A 140 12.15 9.33 14.65
C GLU A 140 11.11 10.21 15.35
N THR A 141 10.93 11.45 14.94
CA THR A 141 9.97 12.38 15.57
C THR A 141 8.53 11.86 15.48
N GLY A 142 8.15 11.28 14.33
CA GLY A 142 6.82 10.67 14.14
C GLY A 142 6.57 9.49 15.09
N PRO A 143 7.41 8.44 15.09
CA PRO A 143 7.33 7.33 16.02
C PRO A 143 7.24 7.77 17.50
N ARG A 144 8.18 8.59 17.95
CA ARG A 144 8.20 9.10 19.33
C ARG A 144 6.96 9.95 19.69
N PHE A 145 6.44 10.70 18.72
CA PHE A 145 5.21 11.48 18.91
C PHE A 145 4.01 10.56 19.18
N LEU A 146 3.90 9.45 18.46
CA LEU A 146 2.83 8.46 18.62
C LEU A 146 2.96 7.68 19.92
N GLU A 147 4.16 7.19 20.25
CA GLU A 147 4.45 6.45 21.49
C GLU A 147 4.12 7.27 22.74
N GLN A 148 4.52 8.56 22.78
CA GLN A 148 4.19 9.48 23.86
C GLN A 148 2.67 9.71 24.05
N ARG A 149 1.85 9.31 23.06
CA ARG A 149 0.39 9.43 23.06
C ARG A 149 -0.34 8.10 23.17
N GLY A 150 0.41 7.07 23.59
CA GLY A 150 -0.14 5.75 23.91
C GLY A 150 -0.42 4.87 22.71
N PHE A 151 0.22 5.15 21.57
CA PHE A 151 0.27 4.23 20.44
C PHE A 151 1.44 3.25 20.63
N THR A 152 1.26 2.01 20.18
CA THR A 152 2.28 0.95 20.20
C THR A 152 2.48 0.40 18.80
N ALA A 153 3.70 0.01 18.46
CA ALA A 153 3.98 -0.66 17.19
C ALA A 153 3.29 -2.03 17.16
N ALA A 154 2.43 -2.25 16.17
CA ALA A 154 1.61 -3.47 16.01
C ALA A 154 2.01 -4.32 14.82
N LEU A 155 2.47 -3.69 13.74
CA LEU A 155 2.95 -4.37 12.53
C LEU A 155 4.08 -3.54 11.92
N THR A 156 5.13 -4.21 11.48
CA THR A 156 6.21 -3.61 10.69
C THR A 156 6.22 -4.21 9.30
N GLU A 157 6.14 -3.37 8.29
CA GLU A 157 6.30 -3.75 6.89
C GLU A 157 7.59 -3.13 6.35
N ILE A 158 8.38 -3.91 5.62
CA ILE A 158 9.59 -3.41 4.96
C ILE A 158 9.25 -3.05 3.52
N ASP A 159 9.35 -1.75 3.21
CA ASP A 159 9.31 -1.27 1.83
C ASP A 159 10.65 -1.56 1.15
N ARG A 160 10.56 -2.11 -0.05
CA ARG A 160 11.71 -2.57 -0.85
C ARG A 160 11.60 -2.03 -2.27
N SER A 161 12.73 -1.79 -2.91
CA SER A 161 12.78 -1.39 -4.31
C SER A 161 13.70 -2.30 -5.11
N LEU A 162 13.35 -2.48 -6.38
CA LEU A 162 14.15 -3.17 -7.39
C LEU A 162 14.38 -2.21 -8.56
N ARG A 163 15.63 -1.91 -8.84
CA ARG A 163 15.99 -1.22 -10.06
C ARG A 163 16.10 -2.24 -11.20
N LEU A 164 15.26 -2.07 -12.23
CA LEU A 164 15.18 -3.03 -13.33
C LEU A 164 16.45 -3.08 -14.20
N ASP A 165 17.22 -1.98 -14.25
CA ASP A 165 18.51 -1.90 -14.96
C ASP A 165 19.65 -2.65 -14.25
N THR A 166 19.46 -3.05 -12.98
CA THR A 166 20.43 -3.81 -12.20
C THR A 166 20.18 -5.33 -12.21
N VAL A 167 19.09 -5.78 -12.83
CA VAL A 167 18.74 -7.20 -12.90
C VAL A 167 19.71 -7.93 -13.83
N ASP A 168 20.42 -8.95 -13.31
CA ASP A 168 21.24 -9.82 -14.13
C ASP A 168 20.37 -10.79 -14.97
N PRO A 169 20.33 -10.66 -16.32
CA PRO A 169 19.49 -11.50 -17.16
C PRO A 169 19.86 -13.01 -17.05
N ALA A 170 21.12 -13.32 -16.77
CA ALA A 170 21.55 -14.71 -16.63
C ALA A 170 21.06 -15.32 -15.31
N ALA A 171 21.09 -14.54 -14.22
CA ALA A 171 20.51 -14.95 -12.94
C ALA A 171 18.98 -15.11 -13.04
N GLU A 172 18.28 -14.17 -13.67
CA GLU A 172 16.84 -14.29 -13.92
C GLU A 172 16.50 -15.54 -14.73
N THR A 173 17.28 -15.83 -15.78
CA THR A 173 17.06 -17.02 -16.61
C THR A 173 17.27 -18.31 -15.81
N ARG A 174 18.27 -18.37 -14.94
CA ARG A 174 18.49 -19.54 -14.06
C ARG A 174 17.29 -19.71 -13.11
N LEU A 175 16.86 -18.65 -12.41
CA LEU A 175 15.71 -18.68 -11.52
C LEU A 175 14.43 -19.13 -12.24
N TRP A 176 14.23 -18.65 -13.46
CA TRP A 176 13.10 -19.07 -14.30
C TRP A 176 13.14 -20.58 -14.59
N ASN A 177 14.27 -21.08 -15.10
CA ASN A 177 14.40 -22.48 -15.48
C ASN A 177 14.25 -23.44 -14.29
N GLU A 178 14.78 -23.06 -13.14
CA GLU A 178 14.62 -23.81 -11.90
C GLU A 178 13.15 -23.80 -11.40
N SER A 179 12.46 -22.69 -11.57
CA SER A 179 11.10 -22.51 -11.08
C SER A 179 10.09 -23.20 -11.99
N ILE A 180 10.23 -23.09 -13.32
CA ILE A 180 9.31 -23.71 -14.27
C ILE A 180 9.36 -25.24 -14.21
N GLY A 181 10.54 -25.81 -13.92
CA GLY A 181 10.70 -27.26 -13.72
C GLY A 181 9.92 -27.80 -12.51
N ALA A 182 9.75 -26.98 -11.46
CA ALA A 182 8.95 -27.32 -10.28
C ALA A 182 7.43 -27.09 -10.48
N ALA A 183 7.02 -26.45 -11.57
CA ALA A 183 5.66 -26.02 -11.85
C ALA A 183 5.07 -26.69 -13.11
N ALA A 184 5.45 -27.94 -13.42
CA ALA A 184 5.04 -28.63 -14.65
C ALA A 184 3.51 -28.75 -14.82
N ASP A 185 2.78 -28.89 -13.71
CA ASP A 185 1.33 -29.02 -13.71
C ASP A 185 0.60 -27.67 -13.75
N TYR A 186 1.34 -26.55 -13.93
CA TYR A 186 0.77 -25.22 -13.92
C TYR A 186 0.98 -24.50 -15.25
N GLU A 187 0.05 -23.63 -15.56
CA GLU A 187 0.12 -22.72 -16.70
C GLU A 187 0.17 -21.29 -16.18
N LEU A 188 1.13 -20.51 -16.66
CA LEU A 188 1.17 -19.07 -16.38
C LEU A 188 0.31 -18.33 -17.40
N VAL A 189 -0.63 -17.54 -16.91
CA VAL A 189 -1.46 -16.67 -17.72
C VAL A 189 -1.25 -15.24 -17.27
N SER A 190 -0.89 -14.35 -18.20
CA SER A 190 -0.66 -12.95 -17.92
C SER A 190 -1.58 -12.07 -18.78
N TRP A 191 -2.01 -10.95 -18.22
CA TRP A 191 -2.77 -9.93 -18.95
C TRP A 191 -2.51 -8.53 -18.40
N THR A 192 -2.83 -7.53 -19.19
CA THR A 192 -2.79 -6.12 -18.82
C THR A 192 -4.21 -5.56 -18.79
N GLY A 193 -4.51 -4.75 -17.78
CA GLY A 193 -5.84 -4.17 -17.59
C GLY A 193 -6.82 -5.13 -16.92
N ARG A 194 -8.04 -5.23 -17.47
CA ARG A 194 -9.15 -5.98 -16.85
C ARG A 194 -8.93 -7.48 -16.89
N THR A 195 -9.37 -8.12 -15.81
CA THR A 195 -9.36 -9.60 -15.69
C THR A 195 -10.35 -10.22 -16.69
N PRO A 196 -9.91 -11.20 -17.52
CA PRO A 196 -10.82 -11.96 -18.35
C PRO A 196 -11.89 -12.68 -17.50
N GLU A 197 -13.15 -12.70 -18.00
CA GLU A 197 -14.33 -13.17 -17.26
C GLU A 197 -14.13 -14.54 -16.62
N GLN A 198 -13.47 -15.45 -17.33
CA GLN A 198 -13.20 -16.82 -16.86
C GLN A 198 -12.30 -16.91 -15.62
N TYR A 199 -11.58 -15.85 -15.28
CA TYR A 199 -10.66 -15.80 -14.11
C TYR A 199 -11.21 -15.00 -12.93
N LEU A 200 -12.32 -14.27 -13.09
CA LEU A 200 -12.86 -13.38 -12.05
C LEU A 200 -13.19 -14.11 -10.75
N GLU A 201 -13.90 -15.23 -10.83
CA GLU A 201 -14.29 -16.03 -9.65
C GLU A 201 -13.06 -16.62 -8.95
N GLY A 202 -12.17 -17.26 -9.71
CA GLY A 202 -10.93 -17.84 -9.18
C GLY A 202 -10.01 -16.79 -8.57
N LEU A 203 -9.97 -15.58 -9.14
CA LEU A 203 -9.20 -14.46 -8.62
C LEU A 203 -9.81 -13.96 -7.29
N GLY A 204 -11.11 -13.80 -7.19
CA GLY A 204 -11.79 -13.43 -5.93
C GLY A 204 -11.50 -14.46 -4.83
N ARG A 205 -11.59 -15.76 -5.15
CA ARG A 205 -11.29 -16.85 -4.22
C ARG A 205 -9.88 -16.76 -3.67
N ILE A 206 -8.87 -16.62 -4.52
CA ILE A 206 -7.47 -16.59 -4.06
C ILE A 206 -7.15 -15.29 -3.34
N ASP A 207 -7.67 -14.15 -3.78
CA ASP A 207 -7.46 -12.86 -3.13
C ASP A 207 -8.10 -12.80 -1.73
N SER A 208 -9.20 -13.53 -1.49
CA SER A 208 -9.81 -13.64 -0.16
C SER A 208 -8.89 -14.29 0.87
N GLN A 209 -7.99 -15.17 0.44
CA GLN A 209 -7.06 -15.86 1.34
C GLN A 209 -5.97 -14.93 1.90
N ILE A 210 -5.78 -13.72 1.34
CA ILE A 210 -4.70 -12.81 1.77
C ILE A 210 -4.78 -12.52 3.26
N PHE A 211 -5.99 -12.28 3.78
CA PHE A 211 -6.20 -11.92 5.18
C PHE A 211 -5.91 -13.04 6.18
N THR A 212 -5.78 -14.29 5.71
CA THR A 212 -5.42 -15.44 6.54
C THR A 212 -3.99 -15.90 6.34
N GLU A 213 -3.37 -15.48 5.22
CA GLU A 213 -2.05 -15.98 4.81
C GLU A 213 -0.92 -14.97 5.03
N ILE A 214 -1.23 -13.67 5.20
CA ILE A 214 -0.21 -12.67 5.50
C ILE A 214 -0.10 -12.45 7.02
N PRO A 215 1.11 -12.24 7.55
CA PRO A 215 1.27 -11.81 8.93
C PRO A 215 0.68 -10.41 9.13
N LEU A 216 -0.24 -10.27 10.08
CA LEU A 216 -0.89 -9.00 10.45
C LEU A 216 -0.34 -8.41 11.76
N GLY A 217 0.68 -9.05 12.38
CA GLY A 217 1.20 -8.62 13.68
C GLY A 217 0.09 -8.62 14.75
N GLU A 218 -0.02 -7.51 15.47
CA GLU A 218 -1.07 -7.30 16.50
C GLU A 218 -2.27 -6.49 15.96
N VAL A 219 -2.32 -6.21 14.65
CA VAL A 219 -3.42 -5.48 14.01
C VAL A 219 -4.64 -6.38 13.88
N ASP A 220 -5.80 -5.95 14.41
CA ASP A 220 -7.07 -6.70 14.32
C ASP A 220 -7.79 -6.42 13.00
N LEU A 221 -7.28 -6.99 11.92
CA LEU A 221 -7.95 -7.02 10.63
C LEU A 221 -8.62 -8.38 10.41
N ARG A 222 -9.93 -8.36 10.22
CA ARG A 222 -10.76 -9.55 10.03
C ARG A 222 -10.79 -9.95 8.56
N PRO A 223 -10.78 -11.26 8.28
CA PRO A 223 -10.94 -11.75 6.91
C PRO A 223 -12.24 -11.25 6.27
N ARG A 224 -12.17 -10.96 4.98
CA ARG A 224 -13.35 -10.62 4.17
C ARG A 224 -13.38 -11.44 2.89
N VAL A 225 -14.58 -11.63 2.36
CA VAL A 225 -14.77 -12.29 1.07
C VAL A 225 -14.57 -11.28 -0.05
N ILE A 226 -13.74 -11.63 -1.02
CA ILE A 226 -13.56 -10.90 -2.26
C ILE A 226 -14.30 -11.70 -3.35
N ASP A 227 -15.45 -11.21 -3.75
CA ASP A 227 -16.25 -11.80 -4.82
C ASP A 227 -15.94 -11.16 -6.19
N THR A 228 -16.57 -11.67 -7.23
CA THR A 228 -16.42 -11.15 -8.60
C THR A 228 -16.79 -9.68 -8.70
N ALA A 229 -17.83 -9.23 -8.01
CA ALA A 229 -18.25 -7.82 -8.03
C ALA A 229 -17.19 -6.93 -7.39
N TYR A 230 -16.55 -7.39 -6.32
CA TYR A 230 -15.43 -6.67 -5.68
C TYR A 230 -14.21 -6.55 -6.61
N VAL A 231 -13.86 -7.64 -7.34
CA VAL A 231 -12.76 -7.62 -8.31
C VAL A 231 -13.03 -6.58 -9.40
N ILE A 232 -14.23 -6.60 -9.98
CA ILE A 232 -14.65 -5.64 -11.03
C ILE A 232 -14.59 -4.20 -10.49
N ALA A 233 -15.18 -3.92 -9.33
CA ALA A 233 -15.19 -2.58 -8.74
C ALA A 233 -13.77 -2.07 -8.43
N ARG A 234 -12.86 -2.95 -8.01
CA ARG A 234 -11.44 -2.61 -7.81
C ARG A 234 -10.76 -2.22 -9.13
N GLU A 235 -11.07 -2.92 -10.21
CA GLU A 235 -10.52 -2.64 -11.55
C GLU A 235 -11.11 -1.35 -12.15
N ASP A 236 -12.42 -1.14 -12.01
CA ASP A 236 -13.09 0.10 -12.43
C ASP A 236 -12.47 1.33 -11.74
N ARG A 237 -12.21 1.22 -10.44
CA ARG A 237 -11.56 2.28 -9.67
C ARG A 237 -10.12 2.52 -10.14
N ALA A 238 -9.32 1.48 -10.34
CA ALA A 238 -7.94 1.60 -10.81
C ALA A 238 -7.90 2.33 -12.16
N GLU A 239 -8.77 1.97 -13.10
CA GLU A 239 -8.89 2.62 -14.40
C GLU A 239 -9.30 4.10 -14.28
N ALA A 240 -10.28 4.42 -13.42
CA ALA A 240 -10.70 5.79 -13.15
C ALA A 240 -9.56 6.65 -12.56
N GLN A 241 -8.70 6.06 -11.73
CA GLN A 241 -7.51 6.69 -11.17
C GLN A 241 -6.34 6.83 -12.18
N GLY A 242 -6.48 6.24 -13.35
CA GLY A 242 -5.44 6.21 -14.38
C GLY A 242 -4.38 5.14 -14.14
N ASP A 243 -4.69 4.17 -13.32
CA ASP A 243 -3.83 3.02 -13.06
C ASP A 243 -4.04 1.94 -14.13
N THR A 244 -2.96 1.26 -14.48
CA THR A 244 -2.97 0.05 -15.30
C THR A 244 -2.41 -1.10 -14.47
N MET A 245 -3.04 -2.27 -14.57
CA MET A 245 -2.58 -3.47 -13.87
C MET A 245 -1.94 -4.44 -14.85
N ILE A 246 -0.78 -4.99 -14.49
CA ILE A 246 -0.20 -6.17 -15.14
C ILE A 246 -0.34 -7.31 -14.14
N ARG A 247 -1.06 -8.35 -14.51
CA ARG A 247 -1.35 -9.48 -13.64
C ARG A 247 -0.81 -10.77 -14.24
N THR A 248 -0.32 -11.65 -13.38
CA THR A 248 0.04 -13.03 -13.73
C THR A 248 -0.56 -13.97 -12.71
N VAL A 249 -1.25 -14.99 -13.21
CA VAL A 249 -1.76 -16.10 -12.39
C VAL A 249 -1.09 -17.41 -12.82
N ALA A 250 -0.96 -18.36 -11.88
CA ALA A 250 -0.66 -19.73 -12.18
C ALA A 250 -1.95 -20.55 -12.10
N VAL A 251 -2.33 -21.18 -13.21
CA VAL A 251 -3.52 -22.03 -13.30
C VAL A 251 -3.08 -23.49 -13.21
N HIS A 252 -3.66 -24.25 -12.29
CA HIS A 252 -3.37 -25.67 -12.13
C HIS A 252 -4.07 -26.44 -13.25
N ARG A 253 -3.31 -27.05 -14.18
CA ARG A 253 -3.82 -27.70 -15.40
C ARG A 253 -4.88 -28.77 -15.14
N PRO A 254 -4.69 -29.67 -14.13
CA PRO A 254 -5.69 -30.73 -13.89
C PRO A 254 -7.05 -30.22 -13.42
N THR A 255 -7.13 -29.11 -12.66
CA THR A 255 -8.39 -28.62 -12.07
C THR A 255 -8.91 -27.34 -12.71
N GLY A 256 -8.05 -26.57 -13.41
CA GLY A 256 -8.39 -25.25 -13.93
C GLY A 256 -8.38 -24.14 -12.87
N GLU A 257 -8.03 -24.44 -11.61
CA GLU A 257 -8.06 -23.48 -10.52
C GLU A 257 -6.86 -22.52 -10.55
N ILE A 258 -7.08 -21.28 -10.13
CA ILE A 258 -5.98 -20.32 -9.89
C ILE A 258 -5.28 -20.74 -8.60
N ALA A 259 -4.01 -21.14 -8.75
CA ALA A 259 -3.14 -21.57 -7.66
C ALA A 259 -2.20 -20.48 -7.13
N ALA A 260 -1.91 -19.47 -7.95
CA ALA A 260 -1.15 -18.28 -7.52
C ALA A 260 -1.61 -17.04 -8.29
N ASN A 261 -1.48 -15.89 -7.65
CA ASN A 261 -1.78 -14.57 -8.22
C ASN A 261 -0.71 -13.57 -7.83
N THR A 262 -0.29 -12.72 -8.77
CA THR A 262 0.54 -11.56 -8.53
C THR A 262 0.14 -10.40 -9.44
N VAL A 263 0.27 -9.15 -8.97
CA VAL A 263 -0.13 -7.97 -9.74
C VAL A 263 0.86 -6.82 -9.53
N ILE A 264 1.17 -6.12 -10.64
CA ILE A 264 1.87 -4.83 -10.65
C ILE A 264 0.87 -3.74 -11.03
N TYR A 265 0.90 -2.63 -10.30
CA TYR A 265 0.20 -1.39 -10.64
C TYR A 265 1.17 -0.41 -11.27
N LEU A 266 0.72 0.21 -12.35
CA LEU A 266 1.37 1.28 -13.09
C LEU A 266 0.50 2.54 -12.95
N HIS A 267 1.10 3.66 -12.60
CA HIS A 267 0.39 4.92 -12.37
C HIS A 267 0.71 5.88 -13.51
N GLY A 268 -0.24 6.02 -14.47
CA GLY A 268 -0.03 6.85 -15.64
C GLY A 268 1.29 6.54 -16.36
N ASP A 269 2.08 7.58 -16.67
CA ASP A 269 3.40 7.47 -17.34
C ASP A 269 4.58 7.53 -16.33
N GLU A 270 4.35 7.23 -15.06
CA GLU A 270 5.38 7.28 -14.04
C GLU A 270 6.47 6.22 -14.31
N PRO A 271 7.78 6.54 -14.06
CA PRO A 271 8.88 5.62 -14.32
C PRO A 271 9.06 4.56 -13.24
N HIS A 272 8.07 4.37 -12.40
CA HIS A 272 8.06 3.38 -11.32
C HIS A 272 6.72 2.64 -11.30
N ALA A 273 6.78 1.43 -10.76
CA ALA A 273 5.64 0.53 -10.62
C ALA A 273 5.55 0.00 -9.20
N ARG A 274 4.38 -0.44 -8.78
CA ARG A 274 4.17 -1.08 -7.48
C ARG A 274 3.75 -2.53 -7.65
N GLN A 275 4.62 -3.45 -7.23
CA GLN A 275 4.28 -4.86 -7.04
C GLN A 275 3.43 -4.97 -5.78
N ALA A 276 2.16 -5.25 -5.95
CA ALA A 276 1.22 -5.42 -4.85
C ALA A 276 1.16 -6.90 -4.40
N ILE A 277 -0.06 -7.43 -4.24
CA ILE A 277 -0.27 -8.80 -3.77
C ILE A 277 0.55 -9.82 -4.58
N THR A 278 1.15 -10.75 -3.86
CA THR A 278 1.63 -12.04 -4.39
C THR A 278 1.18 -13.11 -3.41
N ILE A 279 0.33 -14.01 -3.86
CA ILE A 279 -0.26 -15.06 -3.04
C ILE A 279 -0.20 -16.40 -3.75
N VAL A 280 0.04 -17.46 -3.00
CA VAL A 280 -0.02 -18.86 -3.45
C VAL A 280 -0.98 -19.60 -2.56
N ASP A 281 -1.97 -20.24 -3.15
CA ASP A 281 -2.92 -21.09 -2.42
C ASP A 281 -2.14 -22.14 -1.61
N PRO A 282 -2.42 -22.30 -0.30
CA PRO A 282 -1.73 -23.26 0.58
C PRO A 282 -1.65 -24.68 0.01
N ALA A 283 -2.69 -25.13 -0.70
CA ALA A 283 -2.73 -26.47 -1.32
C ALA A 283 -1.73 -26.62 -2.48
N HIS A 284 -1.21 -25.51 -3.01
CA HIS A 284 -0.30 -25.47 -4.17
C HIS A 284 1.10 -24.93 -3.82
N ARG A 285 1.46 -24.87 -2.54
CA ARG A 285 2.80 -24.48 -2.08
C ARG A 285 3.84 -25.55 -2.42
N GLY A 286 5.11 -25.17 -2.40
CA GLY A 286 6.22 -26.07 -2.72
C GLY A 286 6.61 -26.12 -4.21
N HIS A 287 5.82 -25.51 -5.10
CA HIS A 287 6.05 -25.50 -6.56
C HIS A 287 6.68 -24.19 -7.08
N ARG A 288 7.26 -23.36 -6.22
CA ARG A 288 7.89 -22.07 -6.57
C ARG A 288 6.98 -21.08 -7.30
N LEU A 289 5.65 -21.22 -7.23
CA LEU A 289 4.69 -20.45 -8.00
C LEU A 289 4.77 -18.94 -7.73
N GLY A 290 5.01 -18.54 -6.48
CA GLY A 290 5.13 -17.12 -6.13
C GLY A 290 6.31 -16.44 -6.83
N LEU A 291 7.48 -17.09 -6.86
CA LEU A 291 8.67 -16.60 -7.57
C LEU A 291 8.42 -16.60 -9.09
N LEU A 292 7.91 -17.70 -9.62
CA LEU A 292 7.66 -17.85 -11.06
C LEU A 292 6.66 -16.83 -11.59
N ALA A 293 5.55 -16.60 -10.86
CA ALA A 293 4.55 -15.60 -11.21
C ALA A 293 5.15 -14.19 -11.20
N LYS A 294 5.95 -13.82 -10.19
CA LYS A 294 6.65 -12.52 -10.15
C LYS A 294 7.64 -12.36 -11.31
N LEU A 295 8.43 -13.39 -11.63
CA LEU A 295 9.34 -13.35 -12.78
C LEU A 295 8.58 -13.13 -14.10
N ALA A 296 7.46 -13.83 -14.31
CA ALA A 296 6.61 -13.63 -15.49
C ALA A 296 6.05 -12.21 -15.54
N ASN A 297 5.57 -11.71 -14.40
CA ASN A 297 5.00 -10.36 -14.28
C ASN A 297 6.03 -9.27 -14.57
N HIS A 298 7.28 -9.41 -14.08
CA HIS A 298 8.39 -8.50 -14.38
C HIS A 298 8.80 -8.54 -15.86
N ARG A 299 8.72 -9.69 -16.53
CA ARG A 299 8.96 -9.78 -17.98
C ARG A 299 7.90 -9.04 -18.76
N GLN A 300 6.63 -9.23 -18.41
CA GLN A 300 5.51 -8.48 -18.99
C GLN A 300 5.65 -6.97 -18.75
N LEU A 301 6.08 -6.55 -17.55
CA LEU A 301 6.34 -5.15 -17.27
C LEU A 301 7.37 -4.55 -18.23
N ARG A 302 8.54 -5.19 -18.37
CA ARG A 302 9.60 -4.68 -19.26
C ARG A 302 9.20 -4.67 -20.73
N GLU A 303 8.33 -5.58 -21.15
CA GLU A 303 7.81 -5.65 -22.51
C GLU A 303 6.80 -4.53 -22.80
N HIS A 304 5.87 -4.25 -21.87
CA HIS A 304 4.78 -3.29 -22.07
C HIS A 304 5.16 -1.86 -21.67
N ARG A 305 6.06 -1.68 -20.71
CA ARG A 305 6.45 -0.42 -20.11
C ARG A 305 7.97 -0.34 -19.91
N PRO A 306 8.76 -0.34 -21.01
CA PRO A 306 10.23 -0.34 -20.93
C PRO A 306 10.82 0.91 -20.24
N GLU A 307 10.04 2.00 -20.16
CA GLU A 307 10.42 3.24 -19.45
C GLU A 307 10.35 3.12 -17.92
N VAL A 308 9.69 2.09 -17.37
CA VAL A 308 9.69 1.85 -15.94
C VAL A 308 11.07 1.38 -15.50
N THR A 309 11.66 2.11 -14.58
CA THR A 309 13.02 1.85 -14.07
C THR A 309 13.04 1.17 -12.72
N THR A 310 11.98 1.34 -11.92
CA THR A 310 11.96 0.89 -10.52
C THR A 310 10.63 0.21 -10.19
N VAL A 311 10.71 -0.93 -9.52
CA VAL A 311 9.54 -1.61 -8.94
C VAL A 311 9.63 -1.54 -7.42
N TRP A 312 8.55 -1.06 -6.80
CA TRP A 312 8.39 -1.00 -5.35
C TRP A 312 7.52 -2.16 -4.85
N THR A 313 7.82 -2.68 -3.66
CA THR A 313 7.00 -3.67 -2.97
C THR A 313 7.14 -3.50 -1.46
N GLY A 314 6.17 -4.01 -0.70
CA GLY A 314 6.23 -4.06 0.76
C GLY A 314 5.71 -5.41 1.27
N ASN A 315 6.24 -5.87 2.38
CA ASN A 315 5.74 -7.04 3.08
C ASN A 315 6.08 -6.96 4.57
N ALA A 316 5.28 -7.61 5.40
CA ALA A 316 5.61 -7.75 6.82
C ALA A 316 7.04 -8.29 6.99
N ASP A 317 7.78 -7.76 7.96
CA ASP A 317 9.15 -8.16 8.30
C ASP A 317 9.24 -9.65 8.69
N THR A 318 8.17 -10.17 9.29
CA THR A 318 8.03 -11.57 9.71
C THR A 318 7.68 -12.53 8.56
N ASN A 319 7.37 -12.02 7.34
CA ASN A 319 7.07 -12.85 6.18
C ASN A 319 8.34 -13.37 5.50
N ALA A 320 9.05 -14.27 6.17
CA ALA A 320 10.33 -14.82 5.73
C ALA A 320 10.27 -15.42 4.30
N HIS A 321 9.13 -16.02 3.92
CA HIS A 321 8.96 -16.59 2.58
C HIS A 321 8.97 -15.51 1.49
N MET A 322 8.22 -14.42 1.69
CA MET A 322 8.17 -13.32 0.74
C MET A 322 9.49 -12.53 0.72
N VAL A 323 10.14 -12.37 1.88
CA VAL A 323 11.49 -11.78 1.98
C VAL A 323 12.46 -12.56 1.09
N ALA A 324 12.52 -13.90 1.22
CA ALA A 324 13.40 -14.73 0.41
C ALA A 324 13.11 -14.60 -1.11
N ILE A 325 11.84 -14.54 -1.53
CA ILE A 325 11.48 -14.32 -2.94
C ILE A 325 11.98 -12.96 -3.42
N ASN A 326 11.75 -11.90 -2.63
CA ASN A 326 12.17 -10.55 -2.98
C ASN A 326 13.71 -10.43 -3.07
N ASP A 327 14.43 -11.05 -2.16
CA ASP A 327 15.91 -11.07 -2.17
C ASP A 327 16.46 -11.80 -3.41
N LEU A 328 15.85 -12.95 -3.81
CA LEU A 328 16.20 -13.67 -5.04
C LEU A 328 15.98 -12.82 -6.30
N LEU A 329 14.93 -11.99 -6.31
CA LEU A 329 14.62 -11.08 -7.41
C LEU A 329 15.50 -9.82 -7.41
N GLY A 330 16.26 -9.56 -6.35
CA GLY A 330 17.18 -8.44 -6.24
C GLY A 330 16.55 -7.18 -5.59
N PHE A 331 15.36 -7.28 -4.99
CA PHE A 331 14.81 -6.19 -4.19
C PHE A 331 15.69 -5.87 -3.00
N ARG A 332 15.83 -4.58 -2.69
CA ARG A 332 16.59 -4.09 -1.54
C ARG A 332 15.67 -3.35 -0.57
N PRO A 333 15.84 -3.54 0.75
CA PRO A 333 15.13 -2.75 1.74
C PRO A 333 15.44 -1.26 1.59
N VAL A 334 14.45 -0.41 1.79
CA VAL A 334 14.57 1.05 1.76
C VAL A 334 14.23 1.63 3.13
N ASP A 335 13.03 1.35 3.62
CA ASP A 335 12.61 1.73 4.96
C ASP A 335 11.56 0.77 5.53
N ALA A 336 11.19 0.98 6.78
CA ALA A 336 10.10 0.27 7.41
C ALA A 336 8.90 1.20 7.59
N ARG A 337 7.72 0.72 7.21
CA ARG A 337 6.44 1.32 7.51
C ARG A 337 5.85 0.61 8.72
N VAL A 338 5.71 1.32 9.82
CA VAL A 338 5.23 0.79 11.09
C VAL A 338 3.79 1.24 11.34
N CYS A 339 2.91 0.28 11.56
CA CYS A 339 1.54 0.50 12.03
C CYS A 339 1.57 0.75 13.54
N TYR A 340 1.42 2.00 13.95
CA TYR A 340 1.27 2.37 15.36
C TYR A 340 -0.20 2.33 15.74
N GLN A 341 -0.57 1.42 16.64
CA GLN A 341 -1.95 1.14 17.02
C GLN A 341 -2.29 1.71 18.40
N ARG A 342 -3.52 2.21 18.53
CA ARG A 342 -4.13 2.59 19.80
C ARG A 342 -5.58 2.12 19.85
N LYS A 343 -5.93 1.39 20.92
CA LYS A 343 -7.32 1.01 21.21
C LYS A 343 -8.04 2.16 21.93
N LEU A 344 -9.21 2.51 21.44
CA LEU A 344 -10.08 3.48 22.06
C LEU A 344 -11.07 2.76 22.99
N THR A 345 -11.20 3.28 24.19
CA THR A 345 -12.16 2.79 25.22
C THR A 345 -13.41 3.63 25.19
#